data_69e93b5338f673b98818bb4fd643c03f
#
_entry.id   69e93b5338f673b98818bb4fd643c03f
#
_cell.length_a   1.000
_cell.length_b   1.000
_cell.length_c   1.000
_cell.angle_alpha   90.00
_cell.angle_beta   90.00
_cell.angle_gamma   90.00
#
_symmetry.space_group_name_H-M   'P 1'
#
loop_
_entity.id
_entity.type
_entity.pdbx_description
1 polymer ?
#
loop_
_entity_poly.entity_id
_entity_poly.type
_entity_poly.pdbx_seq_one_letter_code
_entity_poly.pdbx_strand_id
1 'polypeptide(L)'
;MKKMIYTAAVLMCAVVMAACGGQSNVTFVKGNKSQMDSLSYAFGVNIGSGIIYDMPELKLDWTLMNDAMEKQLLEEIVAEDPQQEEARTKLEAFFSGPRIERMNAKAAELMAADSTRQLVREDFVDFDVFQGDEAQRKEISEAYGTYMGVNIRSSRLPLQTYWLKKGIEEYAASEATIDEGLAQAIIQDYYITKLPLQNAAESEAWLAEVEKQKGVKKTESGLLYRIDREGDAAVKPTAEDTVKVDYEGKLKDGFVFDSSYERGESIEFPLNGVIKGWTEGLQLVGKGGQITLWIPSELGYGVTGSGPIGPNAALEFKVELHDVIRAGAEPVTTE
;
A
#
# COMPACT_ATOMS: atom_id res chain seq x y z
N MET A 1 19.48 -25.75 -16.90
CA MET A 1 18.12 -25.27 -16.88
C MET A 1 17.99 -24.33 -15.69
N LYS A 2 18.09 -23.01 -15.94
CA LYS A 2 17.89 -22.00 -14.89
C LYS A 2 16.40 -22.03 -14.52
N LYS A 3 16.11 -22.32 -13.26
CA LYS A 3 14.79 -22.16 -12.68
C LYS A 3 14.35 -20.70 -12.89
N MET A 4 13.51 -20.46 -13.89
CA MET A 4 12.66 -19.28 -13.86
C MET A 4 11.64 -19.55 -12.74
N ILE A 5 12.02 -19.15 -11.55
CA ILE A 5 11.08 -18.96 -10.45
C ILE A 5 10.27 -17.74 -10.89
N TYR A 6 9.17 -17.96 -11.60
CA TYR A 6 8.05 -17.06 -11.49
C TYR A 6 7.56 -17.22 -10.05
N THR A 7 8.21 -16.52 -9.14
CA THR A 7 7.52 -16.05 -7.97
C THR A 7 6.21 -15.53 -8.51
N ALA A 8 5.11 -16.13 -8.08
CA ALA A 8 3.83 -15.53 -8.23
C ALA A 8 3.98 -14.15 -7.58
N ALA A 9 4.44 -13.19 -8.39
CA ALA A 9 4.12 -11.81 -8.17
C ALA A 9 2.61 -11.80 -8.36
N VAL A 10 1.92 -12.27 -7.30
CA VAL A 10 0.56 -11.85 -7.06
C VAL A 10 0.71 -10.36 -7.09
N LEU A 11 0.28 -9.81 -8.23
CA LEU A 11 0.46 -8.41 -8.55
C LEU A 11 0.01 -7.58 -7.34
N MET A 12 0.97 -7.26 -6.45
CA MET A 12 0.98 -5.88 -6.03
C MET A 12 0.87 -5.11 -7.35
N CYS A 13 -0.07 -4.20 -7.46
CA CYS A 13 0.08 -3.05 -8.32
C CYS A 13 1.35 -2.32 -7.85
N ALA A 14 2.51 -2.95 -8.06
CA ALA A 14 3.76 -2.26 -8.10
C ALA A 14 3.59 -1.35 -9.32
N VAL A 15 3.22 -0.10 -9.06
CA VAL A 15 3.47 0.97 -10.00
C VAL A 15 4.97 0.91 -10.26
N VAL A 16 5.36 0.12 -11.26
CA VAL A 16 6.72 0.13 -11.75
C VAL A 16 6.89 1.50 -12.35
N MET A 17 7.59 2.34 -11.61
CA MET A 17 8.04 3.65 -12.04
C MET A 17 9.09 3.45 -13.14
N ALA A 18 8.67 3.07 -14.32
CA ALA A 18 9.48 3.22 -15.51
C ALA A 18 9.33 4.69 -15.94
N ALA A 19 10.34 5.47 -15.62
CA ALA A 19 10.46 6.85 -16.05
C ALA A 19 10.61 6.88 -17.57
N CYS A 20 9.53 7.16 -18.30
CA CYS A 20 9.57 7.68 -19.65
C CYS A 20 8.70 8.93 -19.69
N GLY A 21 9.34 10.08 -19.89
CA GLY A 21 8.70 11.39 -19.89
C GLY A 21 7.70 11.56 -21.02
N GLY A 22 6.47 11.75 -20.65
CA GLY A 22 5.41 12.29 -21.49
C GLY A 22 4.52 13.14 -20.59
N GLN A 23 4.50 14.44 -20.80
CA GLN A 23 3.57 15.35 -20.11
C GLN A 23 2.15 15.05 -20.57
N SER A 24 1.36 14.37 -19.73
CA SER A 24 -0.08 14.31 -19.93
C SER A 24 -0.75 15.55 -19.33
N ASN A 25 -1.49 16.30 -20.14
CA ASN A 25 -2.23 17.50 -19.73
C ASN A 25 -3.56 17.15 -19.00
N VAL A 26 -3.60 16.07 -18.25
CA VAL A 26 -4.80 15.67 -17.50
C VAL A 26 -4.80 16.37 -16.16
N THR A 27 -5.74 17.29 -15.93
CA THR A 27 -5.84 18.07 -14.70
C THR A 27 -6.88 17.45 -13.76
N PHE A 28 -6.46 16.85 -12.64
CA PHE A 28 -7.35 16.31 -11.62
C PHE A 28 -7.56 17.29 -10.46
N VAL A 29 -8.78 17.39 -9.93
CA VAL A 29 -9.11 18.19 -8.74
C VAL A 29 -9.87 17.29 -7.75
N LYS A 30 -9.43 17.20 -6.47
CA LYS A 30 -10.12 16.42 -5.44
C LYS A 30 -11.58 16.85 -5.34
N GLY A 31 -12.50 15.87 -5.31
CA GLY A 31 -13.93 16.12 -5.26
C GLY A 31 -14.60 16.34 -6.62
N ASN A 32 -13.84 16.38 -7.72
CA ASN A 32 -14.43 16.33 -9.04
C ASN A 32 -14.80 14.87 -9.39
N LYS A 33 -16.10 14.56 -9.33
CA LYS A 33 -16.63 13.21 -9.56
C LYS A 33 -16.12 12.59 -10.87
N SER A 34 -16.08 13.35 -11.96
CA SER A 34 -15.60 12.89 -13.26
C SER A 34 -14.13 12.43 -13.25
N GLN A 35 -13.30 13.02 -12.41
CA GLN A 35 -11.86 12.68 -12.35
C GLN A 35 -11.61 11.43 -11.51
N MET A 36 -12.33 11.26 -10.42
CA MET A 36 -12.29 10.03 -9.63
C MET A 36 -12.87 8.87 -10.42
N ASP A 37 -13.88 9.11 -11.23
CA ASP A 37 -14.44 8.14 -12.17
C ASP A 37 -13.37 7.70 -13.19
N SER A 38 -12.64 8.67 -13.77
CA SER A 38 -11.58 8.38 -14.75
C SER A 38 -10.39 7.62 -14.14
N LEU A 39 -9.98 7.95 -12.92
CA LEU A 39 -8.94 7.22 -12.19
C LEU A 39 -9.37 5.78 -11.92
N SER A 40 -10.58 5.59 -11.41
CA SER A 40 -11.12 4.27 -11.09
C SER A 40 -11.24 3.39 -12.32
N TYR A 41 -11.72 3.96 -13.43
CA TYR A 41 -11.82 3.27 -14.72
C TYR A 41 -10.43 2.89 -15.25
N ALA A 42 -9.44 3.79 -15.18
CA ALA A 42 -8.06 3.53 -15.58
C ALA A 42 -7.43 2.40 -14.74
N PHE A 43 -7.69 2.38 -13.43
CA PHE A 43 -7.29 1.25 -12.58
C PHE A 43 -7.93 -0.05 -13.02
N GLY A 44 -9.22 -0.05 -13.36
CA GLY A 44 -9.93 -1.22 -13.87
C GLY A 44 -9.31 -1.73 -15.18
N VAL A 45 -9.05 -0.86 -16.14
CA VAL A 45 -8.38 -1.19 -17.40
C VAL A 45 -6.98 -1.76 -17.13
N ASN A 46 -6.20 -1.14 -16.25
CA ASN A 46 -4.85 -1.61 -15.90
C ASN A 46 -4.86 -3.01 -15.25
N ILE A 47 -5.83 -3.28 -14.38
CA ILE A 47 -6.01 -4.59 -13.76
C ILE A 47 -6.38 -5.65 -14.82
N GLY A 48 -7.40 -5.36 -15.64
CA GLY A 48 -7.82 -6.25 -16.70
C GLY A 48 -6.69 -6.56 -17.69
N SER A 49 -5.95 -5.53 -18.10
CA SER A 49 -4.83 -5.68 -19.01
C SER A 49 -3.70 -6.52 -18.42
N GLY A 50 -3.34 -6.27 -17.15
CA GLY A 50 -2.30 -7.03 -16.45
C GLY A 50 -2.64 -8.52 -16.40
N ILE A 51 -3.86 -8.88 -16.02
CA ILE A 51 -4.28 -10.28 -15.96
C ILE A 51 -4.23 -10.91 -17.36
N ILE A 52 -4.80 -10.28 -18.36
CA ILE A 52 -4.89 -10.83 -19.73
C ILE A 52 -3.51 -10.87 -20.40
N TYR A 53 -2.64 -9.86 -20.13
CA TYR A 53 -1.32 -9.83 -20.72
C TYR A 53 -0.36 -10.81 -20.05
N ASP A 54 -0.28 -10.82 -18.72
CA ASP A 54 0.69 -11.64 -17.98
C ASP A 54 0.27 -13.11 -17.88
N MET A 55 -1.03 -13.38 -17.92
CA MET A 55 -1.60 -14.71 -17.76
C MET A 55 -2.71 -14.98 -18.80
N PRO A 56 -2.38 -15.00 -20.09
CA PRO A 56 -3.37 -15.11 -21.16
C PRO A 56 -4.15 -16.43 -21.12
N GLU A 57 -3.59 -17.46 -20.48
CA GLU A 57 -4.22 -18.77 -20.27
C GLU A 57 -5.25 -18.76 -19.13
N LEU A 58 -5.25 -17.74 -18.27
CA LEU A 58 -6.11 -17.65 -17.09
C LEU A 58 -7.48 -17.08 -17.48
N LYS A 59 -8.37 -17.95 -17.96
CA LYS A 59 -9.72 -17.57 -18.38
C LYS A 59 -10.66 -17.49 -17.18
N LEU A 60 -10.53 -16.39 -16.39
CA LEU A 60 -11.36 -16.14 -15.21
C LEU A 60 -12.84 -15.90 -15.57
N ASP A 61 -13.71 -16.19 -14.63
CA ASP A 61 -15.06 -15.65 -14.61
C ASP A 61 -15.00 -14.21 -14.07
N TRP A 62 -15.00 -13.24 -14.98
CA TRP A 62 -14.85 -11.82 -14.65
C TRP A 62 -15.97 -11.28 -13.76
N THR A 63 -17.20 -11.83 -13.91
CA THR A 63 -18.33 -11.42 -13.08
C THR A 63 -18.11 -11.86 -11.62
N LEU A 64 -17.77 -13.13 -11.40
CA LEU A 64 -17.50 -13.63 -10.05
C LEU A 64 -16.28 -12.94 -9.41
N MET A 65 -15.23 -12.70 -10.19
CA MET A 65 -14.06 -11.97 -9.71
C MET A 65 -14.43 -10.56 -9.28
N ASN A 66 -15.18 -9.81 -10.09
CA ASN A 66 -15.58 -8.45 -9.80
C ASN A 66 -16.55 -8.38 -8.61
N ASP A 67 -17.45 -9.33 -8.46
CA ASP A 67 -18.38 -9.37 -7.32
C ASP A 67 -17.66 -9.68 -6.01
N ALA A 68 -16.69 -10.61 -6.04
CA ALA A 68 -15.85 -10.91 -4.89
C ALA A 68 -14.97 -9.70 -4.50
N MET A 69 -14.41 -9.00 -5.48
CA MET A 69 -13.64 -7.77 -5.26
C MET A 69 -14.51 -6.66 -4.64
N GLU A 70 -15.69 -6.41 -5.21
CA GLU A 70 -16.63 -5.39 -4.72
C GLU A 70 -17.02 -5.64 -3.26
N LYS A 71 -17.32 -6.89 -2.91
CA LYS A 71 -17.64 -7.26 -1.54
C LYS A 71 -16.54 -6.83 -0.58
N GLN A 72 -15.27 -7.05 -0.92
CA GLN A 72 -14.14 -6.68 -0.07
C GLN A 72 -13.93 -5.16 0.01
N LEU A 73 -14.24 -4.41 -1.02
CA LEU A 73 -14.12 -2.94 -1.02
C LEU A 73 -15.11 -2.25 -0.08
N LEU A 74 -16.18 -2.93 0.31
CA LEU A 74 -17.21 -2.43 1.24
C LEU A 74 -16.95 -2.78 2.72
N GLU A 75 -15.98 -3.66 2.99
CA GLU A 75 -15.62 -4.08 4.34
C GLU A 75 -14.69 -3.06 5.03
N GLU A 76 -14.59 -3.15 6.36
CA GLU A 76 -13.63 -2.36 7.12
C GLU A 76 -12.19 -2.84 6.90
N ILE A 77 -11.24 -1.89 7.00
CA ILE A 77 -9.80 -2.23 6.90
C ILE A 77 -9.38 -2.88 8.20
N VAL A 78 -8.85 -4.09 8.14
CA VAL A 78 -8.25 -4.81 9.26
C VAL A 78 -6.78 -5.13 8.95
N ALA A 79 -5.93 -5.16 9.97
CA ALA A 79 -4.49 -5.35 9.80
C ALA A 79 -4.14 -6.73 9.23
N GLU A 80 -4.83 -7.76 9.69
CA GLU A 80 -4.72 -9.13 9.17
C GLU A 80 -6.10 -9.60 8.77
N ASP A 81 -6.37 -9.63 7.46
CA ASP A 81 -7.66 -10.04 6.93
C ASP A 81 -7.66 -11.56 6.67
N PRO A 82 -8.45 -12.35 7.43
CA PRO A 82 -8.50 -13.80 7.24
C PRO A 82 -8.96 -14.21 5.83
N GLN A 83 -9.81 -13.40 5.19
CA GLN A 83 -10.29 -13.68 3.84
C GLN A 83 -9.17 -13.49 2.81
N GLN A 84 -8.27 -12.52 3.04
CA GLN A 84 -7.08 -12.33 2.20
C GLN A 84 -6.14 -13.54 2.30
N GLU A 85 -5.89 -14.04 3.50
CA GLU A 85 -5.01 -15.18 3.73
C GLU A 85 -5.57 -16.47 3.11
N GLU A 86 -6.88 -16.71 3.25
CA GLU A 86 -7.55 -17.84 2.61
C GLU A 86 -7.47 -17.73 1.08
N ALA A 87 -7.78 -16.55 0.53
CA ALA A 87 -7.70 -16.31 -0.91
C ALA A 87 -6.27 -16.49 -1.42
N ARG A 88 -5.27 -15.95 -0.72
CA ARG A 88 -3.85 -16.11 -1.04
C ARG A 88 -3.45 -17.59 -1.08
N THR A 89 -3.85 -18.37 -0.08
CA THR A 89 -3.55 -19.80 0.01
C THR A 89 -4.12 -20.57 -1.17
N LYS A 90 -5.38 -20.29 -1.56
CA LYS A 90 -6.01 -20.91 -2.74
C LYS A 90 -5.27 -20.58 -4.03
N LEU A 91 -4.93 -19.31 -4.21
CA LEU A 91 -4.18 -18.85 -5.37
C LEU A 91 -2.79 -19.50 -5.45
N GLU A 92 -2.03 -19.50 -4.35
CA GLU A 92 -0.71 -20.13 -4.28
C GLU A 92 -0.77 -21.62 -4.62
N ALA A 93 -1.74 -22.35 -4.07
CA ALA A 93 -1.94 -23.76 -4.36
C ALA A 93 -2.25 -23.99 -5.84
N PHE A 94 -3.12 -23.19 -6.45
CA PHE A 94 -3.43 -23.29 -7.88
C PHE A 94 -2.23 -22.93 -8.76
N PHE A 95 -1.56 -21.79 -8.48
CA PHE A 95 -0.45 -21.32 -9.29
C PHE A 95 0.78 -22.22 -9.20
N SER A 96 1.06 -22.83 -8.05
CA SER A 96 2.21 -23.74 -7.85
C SER A 96 1.94 -25.20 -8.25
N GLY A 97 0.69 -25.60 -8.38
CA GLY A 97 0.27 -26.97 -8.71
C GLY A 97 -0.44 -27.06 -10.07
N PRO A 98 -1.78 -27.11 -10.10
CA PRO A 98 -2.54 -27.43 -11.32
C PRO A 98 -2.21 -26.54 -12.52
N ARG A 99 -2.00 -25.23 -12.31
CA ARG A 99 -1.61 -24.32 -13.39
C ARG A 99 -0.27 -24.72 -14.01
N ILE A 100 0.76 -24.91 -13.19
CA ILE A 100 2.10 -25.27 -13.70
C ILE A 100 2.05 -26.64 -14.44
N GLU A 101 1.34 -27.61 -13.90
CA GLU A 101 1.21 -28.93 -14.53
C GLU A 101 0.56 -28.83 -15.91
N ARG A 102 -0.55 -28.08 -16.02
CA ARG A 102 -1.28 -27.93 -17.29
C ARG A 102 -0.50 -27.08 -18.30
N MET A 103 0.21 -26.04 -17.84
CA MET A 103 1.09 -25.25 -18.68
C MET A 103 2.27 -26.05 -19.21
N ASN A 104 2.88 -26.90 -18.38
CA ASN A 104 3.96 -27.79 -18.80
C ASN A 104 3.46 -28.87 -19.81
N ALA A 105 2.26 -29.40 -19.60
CA ALA A 105 1.65 -30.35 -20.53
C ALA A 105 1.41 -29.70 -21.90
N LYS A 106 0.86 -28.46 -21.92
CA LYS A 106 0.66 -27.72 -23.17
C LYS A 106 1.99 -27.35 -23.84
N ALA A 107 2.99 -26.95 -23.10
CA ALA A 107 4.33 -26.68 -23.60
C ALA A 107 4.95 -27.96 -24.23
N ALA A 108 4.81 -29.12 -23.58
CA ALA A 108 5.30 -30.39 -24.10
C ALA A 108 4.59 -30.80 -25.41
N GLU A 109 3.27 -30.57 -25.49
CA GLU A 109 2.49 -30.79 -26.73
C GLU A 109 3.04 -29.97 -27.90
N LEU A 110 3.23 -28.65 -27.66
CA LEU A 110 3.74 -27.72 -28.68
C LEU A 110 5.16 -28.07 -29.13
N MET A 111 6.04 -28.44 -28.20
CA MET A 111 7.41 -28.86 -28.50
C MET A 111 7.49 -30.25 -29.17
N ALA A 112 6.52 -31.13 -28.92
CA ALA A 112 6.44 -32.42 -29.62
C ALA A 112 6.05 -32.22 -31.09
N ALA A 113 5.24 -31.24 -31.41
CA ALA A 113 4.88 -30.86 -32.76
C ALA A 113 6.03 -30.20 -33.52
N ASP A 114 6.87 -29.42 -32.84
CA ASP A 114 8.08 -28.75 -33.38
C ASP A 114 9.14 -28.66 -32.27
N SER A 115 10.14 -29.53 -32.31
CA SER A 115 11.20 -29.56 -31.30
C SER A 115 12.16 -28.39 -31.33
N THR A 116 12.09 -27.52 -32.34
CA THR A 116 12.91 -26.31 -32.51
C THR A 116 12.17 -25.06 -32.04
N ARG A 117 10.89 -25.18 -31.72
CA ARG A 117 10.01 -24.08 -31.30
C ARG A 117 10.50 -23.44 -30.03
N GLN A 118 10.61 -22.10 -30.06
CA GLN A 118 10.72 -21.30 -28.86
C GLN A 118 9.31 -20.92 -28.43
N LEU A 119 8.93 -21.30 -27.20
CA LEU A 119 7.62 -20.97 -26.66
C LEU A 119 7.53 -19.48 -26.35
N VAL A 120 6.46 -18.87 -26.80
CA VAL A 120 6.14 -17.45 -26.60
C VAL A 120 4.76 -17.32 -25.97
N ARG A 121 4.42 -16.14 -25.45
CA ARG A 121 3.14 -15.84 -24.82
C ARG A 121 1.93 -16.20 -25.71
N GLU A 122 2.04 -15.90 -26.99
CA GLU A 122 0.99 -16.14 -28.00
C GLU A 122 0.60 -17.62 -28.11
N ASP A 123 1.46 -18.53 -27.72
CA ASP A 123 1.19 -19.98 -27.69
C ASP A 123 0.14 -20.37 -26.64
N PHE A 124 -0.12 -19.49 -25.70
CA PHE A 124 -1.02 -19.72 -24.56
C PHE A 124 -2.26 -18.84 -24.57
N VAL A 125 -2.39 -17.91 -25.52
CA VAL A 125 -3.53 -16.97 -25.60
C VAL A 125 -4.86 -17.70 -25.74
N ASP A 126 -4.90 -18.77 -26.55
CA ASP A 126 -6.10 -19.58 -26.76
C ASP A 126 -6.17 -20.80 -25.81
N PHE A 127 -5.17 -20.99 -24.97
CA PHE A 127 -5.16 -22.07 -24.01
C PHE A 127 -5.96 -21.68 -22.75
N ASP A 128 -6.91 -22.53 -22.39
CA ASP A 128 -7.63 -22.38 -21.12
C ASP A 128 -7.01 -23.31 -20.07
N VAL A 129 -6.36 -22.71 -19.08
CA VAL A 129 -5.69 -23.46 -18.01
C VAL A 129 -6.65 -24.28 -17.14
N PHE A 130 -7.94 -23.93 -17.11
CA PHE A 130 -8.94 -24.68 -16.35
C PHE A 130 -9.39 -25.94 -17.06
N GLN A 131 -9.23 -26.02 -18.39
CA GLN A 131 -9.56 -27.21 -19.21
C GLN A 131 -11.00 -27.72 -18.98
N GLY A 132 -11.96 -26.83 -18.78
CA GLY A 132 -13.36 -27.15 -18.52
C GLY A 132 -13.69 -27.47 -17.06
N ASP A 133 -12.76 -27.36 -16.14
CA ASP A 133 -13.02 -27.43 -14.69
C ASP A 133 -13.67 -26.13 -14.19
N GLU A 134 -14.97 -26.03 -14.38
CA GLU A 134 -15.75 -24.84 -14.01
C GLU A 134 -15.82 -24.61 -12.50
N ALA A 135 -15.69 -25.66 -11.69
CA ALA A 135 -15.66 -25.51 -10.23
C ALA A 135 -14.37 -24.81 -9.80
N GLN A 136 -13.24 -25.24 -10.34
CA GLN A 136 -11.94 -24.61 -10.07
C GLN A 136 -11.86 -23.20 -10.66
N ARG A 137 -12.42 -22.96 -11.87
CA ARG A 137 -12.49 -21.61 -12.46
C ARG A 137 -13.21 -20.65 -11.53
N LYS A 138 -14.37 -21.03 -11.00
CA LYS A 138 -15.14 -20.21 -10.06
C LYS A 138 -14.37 -19.93 -8.79
N GLU A 139 -13.82 -20.98 -8.16
CA GLU A 139 -13.04 -20.85 -6.93
C GLU A 139 -11.86 -19.88 -7.10
N ILE A 140 -11.11 -20.00 -8.19
CA ILE A 140 -9.95 -19.14 -8.45
C ILE A 140 -10.36 -17.72 -8.82
N SER A 141 -11.47 -17.54 -9.56
CA SER A 141 -12.00 -16.22 -9.87
C SER A 141 -12.43 -15.47 -8.60
N GLU A 142 -13.17 -16.14 -7.71
CA GLU A 142 -13.57 -15.57 -6.41
C GLU A 142 -12.36 -15.26 -5.51
N ALA A 143 -11.39 -16.19 -5.42
CA ALA A 143 -10.17 -15.96 -4.64
C ALA A 143 -9.35 -14.79 -5.19
N TYR A 144 -9.25 -14.67 -6.52
CA TYR A 144 -8.53 -13.58 -7.17
C TYR A 144 -9.20 -12.22 -6.87
N GLY A 145 -10.53 -12.14 -7.02
CA GLY A 145 -11.31 -10.96 -6.71
C GLY A 145 -11.20 -10.57 -5.23
N THR A 146 -11.33 -11.53 -4.32
CA THR A 146 -11.17 -11.31 -2.87
C THR A 146 -9.79 -10.76 -2.55
N TYR A 147 -8.73 -11.40 -3.02
CA TYR A 147 -7.35 -10.96 -2.79
C TYR A 147 -7.10 -9.54 -3.30
N MET A 148 -7.56 -9.23 -4.51
CA MET A 148 -7.44 -7.90 -5.10
C MET A 148 -8.26 -6.86 -4.35
N GLY A 149 -9.50 -7.17 -3.97
CA GLY A 149 -10.38 -6.27 -3.25
C GLY A 149 -9.79 -5.84 -1.91
N VAL A 150 -9.22 -6.80 -1.15
CA VAL A 150 -8.53 -6.49 0.11
C VAL A 150 -7.30 -5.60 -0.12
N ASN A 151 -6.47 -5.90 -1.13
CA ASN A 151 -5.30 -5.09 -1.45
C ASN A 151 -5.67 -3.66 -1.85
N ILE A 152 -6.70 -3.49 -2.70
CA ILE A 152 -7.18 -2.17 -3.11
C ILE A 152 -7.74 -1.40 -1.91
N ARG A 153 -8.56 -2.03 -1.07
CA ARG A 153 -9.10 -1.43 0.15
C ARG A 153 -7.97 -0.97 1.09
N SER A 154 -6.98 -1.83 1.32
CA SER A 154 -5.82 -1.54 2.18
C SER A 154 -4.94 -0.42 1.63
N SER A 155 -4.92 -0.21 0.31
CA SER A 155 -4.20 0.90 -0.32
C SER A 155 -4.85 2.27 -0.05
N ARG A 156 -6.11 2.29 0.44
CA ARG A 156 -6.89 3.50 0.73
C ARG A 156 -7.05 4.45 -0.47
N LEU A 157 -6.93 3.93 -1.66
CA LEU A 157 -7.16 4.71 -2.87
C LEU A 157 -8.63 5.11 -2.97
N PRO A 158 -8.93 6.35 -3.32
CA PRO A 158 -10.31 6.85 -3.42
C PRO A 158 -10.98 6.37 -4.70
N LEU A 159 -11.02 5.05 -4.93
CA LEU A 159 -11.59 4.46 -6.13
C LEU A 159 -13.10 4.30 -6.00
N GLN A 160 -13.79 4.54 -7.12
CA GLN A 160 -15.21 4.32 -7.27
C GLN A 160 -15.44 2.90 -7.81
N THR A 161 -16.04 2.03 -7.01
CA THR A 161 -16.21 0.60 -7.32
C THR A 161 -16.86 0.35 -8.67
N TYR A 162 -17.91 1.11 -9.00
CA TYR A 162 -18.61 1.02 -10.29
C TYR A 162 -17.65 1.19 -11.48
N TRP A 163 -16.84 2.26 -11.47
CA TRP A 163 -15.93 2.56 -12.57
C TRP A 163 -14.75 1.60 -12.63
N LEU A 164 -14.30 1.13 -11.48
CA LEU A 164 -13.25 0.12 -11.39
C LEU A 164 -13.70 -1.19 -12.05
N LYS A 165 -14.87 -1.72 -11.65
CA LYS A 165 -15.46 -2.93 -12.25
C LYS A 165 -15.67 -2.76 -13.75
N LYS A 166 -16.25 -1.62 -14.14
CA LYS A 166 -16.50 -1.30 -15.54
C LYS A 166 -15.23 -1.32 -16.39
N GLY A 167 -14.14 -0.74 -15.88
CA GLY A 167 -12.85 -0.76 -16.60
C GLY A 167 -12.33 -2.18 -16.80
N ILE A 168 -12.45 -3.05 -15.80
CA ILE A 168 -12.07 -4.47 -15.90
C ILE A 168 -12.91 -5.19 -16.95
N GLU A 169 -14.25 -5.05 -16.86
CA GLU A 169 -15.21 -5.75 -17.73
C GLU A 169 -15.07 -5.33 -19.19
N GLU A 170 -15.04 -4.01 -19.45
CA GLU A 170 -14.91 -3.50 -20.80
C GLU A 170 -13.55 -3.85 -21.42
N TYR A 171 -12.47 -3.87 -20.62
CA TYR A 171 -11.17 -4.32 -21.13
C TYR A 171 -11.20 -5.81 -21.47
N ALA A 172 -11.75 -6.64 -20.60
CA ALA A 172 -11.89 -8.10 -20.84
C ALA A 172 -12.74 -8.42 -22.06
N ALA A 173 -13.77 -7.58 -22.35
CA ALA A 173 -14.60 -7.68 -23.53
C ALA A 173 -13.98 -7.07 -24.80
N SER A 174 -12.81 -6.43 -24.71
CA SER A 174 -12.20 -5.63 -25.80
C SER A 174 -13.04 -4.41 -26.20
N GLU A 175 -13.79 -3.84 -25.25
CA GLU A 175 -14.68 -2.70 -25.41
C GLU A 175 -14.19 -1.46 -24.63
N ALA A 176 -13.03 -1.51 -24.01
CA ALA A 176 -12.49 -0.43 -23.19
C ALA A 176 -12.36 0.87 -24.00
N THR A 177 -12.78 1.98 -23.39
CA THR A 177 -12.79 3.30 -24.03
C THR A 177 -11.46 4.03 -23.99
N ILE A 178 -10.50 3.50 -23.23
CA ILE A 178 -9.11 3.96 -23.19
C ILE A 178 -8.18 2.75 -23.37
N ASP A 179 -7.00 2.98 -23.94
CA ASP A 179 -5.98 1.96 -24.02
C ASP A 179 -5.13 1.87 -22.72
N GLU A 180 -4.26 0.86 -22.64
CA GLU A 180 -3.40 0.64 -21.48
C GLU A 180 -2.44 1.81 -21.24
N GLY A 181 -1.93 2.42 -22.32
CA GLY A 181 -1.00 3.55 -22.24
C GLY A 181 -1.64 4.77 -21.60
N LEU A 182 -2.88 5.08 -21.99
CA LEU A 182 -3.64 6.18 -21.38
C LEU A 182 -4.06 5.84 -19.95
N ALA A 183 -4.48 4.62 -19.69
CA ALA A 183 -4.80 4.17 -18.34
C ALA A 183 -3.59 4.33 -17.40
N GLN A 184 -2.42 3.88 -17.83
CA GLN A 184 -1.18 4.02 -17.07
C GLN A 184 -0.79 5.49 -16.88
N ALA A 185 -0.94 6.34 -17.90
CA ALA A 185 -0.66 7.77 -17.79
C ALA A 185 -1.57 8.46 -16.76
N ILE A 186 -2.86 8.12 -16.72
CA ILE A 186 -3.81 8.64 -15.72
C ILE A 186 -3.39 8.23 -14.30
N ILE A 187 -3.03 6.97 -14.09
CA ILE A 187 -2.59 6.45 -12.80
C ILE A 187 -1.30 7.12 -12.36
N GLN A 188 -0.31 7.24 -13.24
CA GLN A 188 0.96 7.91 -12.95
C GLN A 188 0.76 9.39 -12.58
N ASP A 189 -0.05 10.12 -13.35
CA ASP A 189 -0.35 11.52 -13.04
C ASP A 189 -1.00 11.67 -11.66
N TYR A 190 -1.88 10.75 -11.27
CA TYR A 190 -2.45 10.74 -9.94
C TYR A 190 -1.36 10.60 -8.86
N TYR A 191 -0.50 9.60 -8.94
CA TYR A 191 0.52 9.35 -7.91
C TYR A 191 1.64 10.37 -7.87
N ILE A 192 2.09 10.83 -9.04
CA ILE A 192 3.26 11.71 -9.15
C ILE A 192 2.89 13.17 -8.93
N THR A 193 1.70 13.58 -9.38
CA THR A 193 1.31 14.99 -9.41
C THR A 193 0.19 15.29 -8.42
N LYS A 194 -0.94 14.53 -8.49
CA LYS A 194 -2.17 14.90 -7.78
C LYS A 194 -2.14 14.57 -6.31
N LEU A 195 -1.82 13.32 -5.99
CA LEU A 195 -1.79 12.85 -4.61
C LEU A 195 -0.80 13.64 -3.74
N PRO A 196 0.46 13.92 -4.18
CA PRO A 196 1.37 14.74 -3.39
C PRO A 196 0.87 16.15 -3.13
N LEU A 197 0.29 16.82 -4.14
CA LEU A 197 -0.27 18.16 -3.99
C LEU A 197 -1.48 18.18 -3.05
N GLN A 198 -2.36 17.20 -3.21
CA GLN A 198 -3.52 17.05 -2.36
C GLN A 198 -3.14 16.80 -0.91
N ASN A 199 -2.23 15.86 -0.65
CA ASN A 199 -1.78 15.55 0.70
C ASN A 199 -1.08 16.75 1.33
N ALA A 200 -0.26 17.51 0.58
CA ALA A 200 0.38 18.71 1.08
C ALA A 200 -0.66 19.75 1.54
N ALA A 201 -1.64 20.06 0.70
CA ALA A 201 -2.68 21.05 1.04
C ALA A 201 -3.54 20.59 2.23
N GLU A 202 -3.89 19.31 2.29
CA GLU A 202 -4.68 18.74 3.39
C GLU A 202 -3.89 18.66 4.69
N SER A 203 -2.59 18.34 4.62
CA SER A 203 -1.68 18.32 5.78
C SER A 203 -1.51 19.74 6.35
N GLU A 204 -1.28 20.73 5.49
CA GLU A 204 -1.15 22.13 5.90
C GLU A 204 -2.44 22.64 6.59
N ALA A 205 -3.60 22.37 5.98
CA ALA A 205 -4.88 22.76 6.55
C ALA A 205 -5.13 22.09 7.91
N TRP A 206 -4.84 20.80 8.02
CA TRP A 206 -4.99 20.06 9.28
C TRP A 206 -4.06 20.59 10.38
N LEU A 207 -2.77 20.78 10.08
CA LEU A 207 -1.81 21.32 11.03
C LEU A 207 -2.18 22.74 11.49
N ALA A 208 -2.72 23.57 10.60
CA ALA A 208 -3.22 24.90 10.96
C ALA A 208 -4.42 24.86 11.94
N GLU A 209 -5.26 23.84 11.87
CA GLU A 209 -6.34 23.63 12.85
C GLU A 209 -5.81 23.06 14.17
N VAL A 210 -4.83 22.16 14.12
CA VAL A 210 -4.15 21.61 15.30
C VAL A 210 -3.44 22.72 16.09
N GLU A 211 -2.77 23.66 15.41
CA GLU A 211 -2.04 24.77 16.04
C GLU A 211 -2.94 25.67 16.91
N LYS A 212 -4.25 25.74 16.60
CA LYS A 212 -5.24 26.50 17.37
C LYS A 212 -5.71 25.81 18.65
N GLN A 213 -5.38 24.52 18.83
CA GLN A 213 -5.85 23.73 19.96
C GLN A 213 -5.16 24.15 21.25
N LYS A 214 -5.91 24.08 22.36
CA LYS A 214 -5.40 24.43 23.68
C LYS A 214 -4.19 23.58 24.08
N GLY A 215 -3.09 24.24 24.44
CA GLY A 215 -1.87 23.58 24.93
C GLY A 215 -0.91 23.12 23.84
N VAL A 216 -1.29 23.25 22.57
CA VAL A 216 -0.38 23.01 21.45
C VAL A 216 0.62 24.15 21.33
N LYS A 217 1.87 23.80 21.11
CA LYS A 217 2.99 24.70 20.87
C LYS A 217 3.65 24.33 19.55
N LYS A 218 4.41 25.29 18.98
CA LYS A 218 5.14 25.12 17.73
C LYS A 218 6.62 25.41 17.93
N THR A 219 7.47 24.59 17.36
CA THR A 219 8.92 24.82 17.32
C THR A 219 9.30 25.67 16.09
N GLU A 220 10.57 26.09 16.03
CA GLU A 220 11.11 26.82 14.86
C GLU A 220 11.11 25.97 13.58
N SER A 221 11.25 24.64 13.70
CA SER A 221 11.19 23.70 12.58
C SER A 221 9.79 23.49 12.02
N GLY A 222 8.75 23.95 12.74
CA GLY A 222 7.35 23.76 12.41
C GLY A 222 6.70 22.54 13.07
N LEU A 223 7.41 21.77 13.90
CA LEU A 223 6.84 20.70 14.69
C LEU A 223 5.79 21.25 15.65
N LEU A 224 4.56 20.71 15.61
CA LEU A 224 3.55 20.98 16.61
C LEU A 224 3.61 19.90 17.69
N TYR A 225 3.46 20.32 18.95
CA TYR A 225 3.49 19.40 20.07
C TYR A 225 2.62 19.83 21.24
N ARG A 226 2.21 18.86 22.03
CA ARG A 226 1.57 19.06 23.33
C ARG A 226 2.19 18.12 24.34
N ILE A 227 2.68 18.65 25.44
CA ILE A 227 3.17 17.84 26.54
C ILE A 227 1.95 17.44 27.38
N ASP A 228 1.62 16.16 27.36
CA ASP A 228 0.50 15.57 28.11
C ASP A 228 0.94 15.22 29.54
N ARG A 229 2.21 14.86 29.73
CA ARG A 229 2.88 14.64 31.02
C ARG A 229 4.38 14.96 30.90
N GLU A 230 4.91 15.79 31.78
CA GLU A 230 6.31 16.29 31.68
C GLU A 230 7.36 15.19 31.85
N GLY A 231 7.12 14.23 32.78
CA GLY A 231 8.11 13.26 33.21
C GLY A 231 9.23 13.87 34.05
N ASP A 232 10.33 13.14 34.22
CA ASP A 232 11.50 13.59 35.00
C ASP A 232 12.36 14.55 34.16
N ALA A 233 12.30 15.84 34.47
CA ALA A 233 13.05 16.87 33.77
C ALA A 233 14.57 16.70 33.84
N ALA A 234 15.09 15.95 34.82
CA ALA A 234 16.53 15.66 34.94
C ALA A 234 16.98 14.53 33.98
N VAL A 235 16.03 13.75 33.44
CA VAL A 235 16.31 12.60 32.56
C VAL A 235 15.61 12.82 31.20
N LYS A 236 15.96 13.92 30.53
CA LYS A 236 15.55 14.16 29.14
C LYS A 236 16.56 13.50 28.17
N PRO A 237 16.10 12.89 27.08
CA PRO A 237 17.02 12.36 26.08
C PRO A 237 17.71 13.47 25.29
N THR A 238 18.86 13.15 24.75
CA THR A 238 19.54 13.90 23.68
C THR A 238 19.35 13.19 22.35
N ALA A 239 19.70 13.82 21.24
CA ALA A 239 19.58 13.21 19.92
C ALA A 239 20.40 11.92 19.75
N GLU A 240 21.46 11.72 20.56
CA GLU A 240 22.34 10.57 20.49
C GLU A 240 21.89 9.38 21.36
N ASP A 241 20.90 9.61 22.23
CA ASP A 241 20.43 8.58 23.16
C ASP A 241 19.46 7.60 22.49
N THR A 242 19.32 6.42 23.08
CA THR A 242 18.24 5.47 22.75
C THR A 242 17.10 5.66 23.72
N VAL A 243 15.88 5.67 23.23
CA VAL A 243 14.66 5.79 24.04
C VAL A 243 13.85 4.52 24.01
N LYS A 244 13.25 4.15 25.14
CA LYS A 244 12.24 3.10 25.23
C LYS A 244 10.88 3.76 25.34
N VAL A 245 9.99 3.41 24.40
CA VAL A 245 8.71 4.09 24.24
C VAL A 245 7.56 3.14 23.97
N ASP A 246 6.36 3.58 24.35
CA ASP A 246 5.12 3.15 23.72
C ASP A 246 4.56 4.28 22.87
N TYR A 247 3.97 3.94 21.74
CA TYR A 247 3.45 4.94 20.83
C TYR A 247 2.29 4.43 19.97
N GLU A 248 1.54 5.39 19.46
CA GLU A 248 0.54 5.21 18.42
C GLU A 248 0.73 6.30 17.36
N GLY A 249 0.92 5.90 16.10
CA GLY A 249 1.05 6.78 14.95
C GLY A 249 -0.20 6.79 14.09
N LYS A 250 -0.72 7.98 13.77
CA LYS A 250 -1.95 8.18 12.99
C LYS A 250 -1.76 9.12 11.83
N LEU A 251 -2.55 8.90 10.78
CA LEU A 251 -2.80 9.88 9.75
C LEU A 251 -3.90 10.87 10.21
N LYS A 252 -4.04 11.98 9.49
CA LYS A 252 -5.03 13.05 9.78
C LYS A 252 -6.49 12.59 9.86
N ASP A 253 -6.82 11.46 9.23
CA ASP A 253 -8.16 10.86 9.23
C ASP A 253 -8.37 9.85 10.37
N GLY A 254 -7.38 9.73 11.28
CA GLY A 254 -7.41 8.85 12.43
C GLY A 254 -6.94 7.42 12.15
N PHE A 255 -6.55 7.10 10.91
CA PHE A 255 -6.01 5.78 10.60
C PHE A 255 -4.70 5.54 11.35
N VAL A 256 -4.69 4.50 12.18
CA VAL A 256 -3.50 4.03 12.90
C VAL A 256 -2.63 3.25 11.90
N PHE A 257 -1.46 3.78 11.58
CA PHE A 257 -0.55 3.12 10.67
C PHE A 257 0.54 2.32 11.39
N ASP A 258 0.76 2.60 12.67
CA ASP A 258 1.72 1.88 13.50
C ASP A 258 1.43 2.11 14.99
N SER A 259 1.51 1.05 15.81
CA SER A 259 1.24 1.10 17.25
C SER A 259 2.01 0.02 18.01
N SER A 260 2.81 0.43 18.99
CA SER A 260 3.43 -0.51 19.93
C SER A 260 2.40 -1.16 20.84
N TYR A 261 1.31 -0.46 21.15
CA TYR A 261 0.23 -1.00 21.98
C TYR A 261 -0.46 -2.19 21.30
N GLU A 262 -0.66 -2.15 19.98
CA GLU A 262 -1.23 -3.27 19.22
C GLU A 262 -0.28 -4.48 19.19
N ARG A 263 1.03 -4.24 19.18
CA ARG A 263 2.04 -5.32 19.27
C ARG A 263 2.20 -5.87 20.69
N GLY A 264 1.73 -5.14 21.72
CA GLY A 264 1.81 -5.54 23.12
C GLY A 264 3.18 -5.40 23.77
N GLU A 265 4.11 -4.66 23.14
CA GLU A 265 5.48 -4.47 23.66
C GLU A 265 6.03 -3.07 23.37
N SER A 266 6.71 -2.50 24.36
CA SER A 266 7.45 -1.24 24.19
C SER A 266 8.69 -1.46 23.31
N ILE A 267 9.06 -0.47 22.51
CA ILE A 267 10.15 -0.56 21.53
C ILE A 267 11.27 0.42 21.91
N GLU A 268 12.49 0.03 21.61
CA GLU A 268 13.69 0.86 21.78
C GLU A 268 14.17 1.40 20.42
N PHE A 269 14.36 2.73 20.36
CA PHE A 269 14.86 3.42 19.18
C PHE A 269 16.04 4.34 19.50
N PRO A 270 17.14 4.29 18.74
CA PRO A 270 18.14 5.36 18.75
C PRO A 270 17.53 6.61 18.12
N LEU A 271 17.55 7.76 18.82
CA LEU A 271 16.90 9.00 18.37
C LEU A 271 17.50 9.60 17.09
N ASN A 272 18.75 9.28 16.78
CA ASN A 272 19.37 9.65 15.50
C ASN A 272 18.98 8.73 14.33
N GLY A 273 18.24 7.66 14.58
CA GLY A 273 17.75 6.69 13.56
C GLY A 273 16.28 6.81 13.22
N VAL A 274 15.54 7.73 13.85
CA VAL A 274 14.11 7.93 13.62
C VAL A 274 13.82 9.20 12.81
N ILE A 275 12.56 9.44 12.46
CA ILE A 275 12.16 10.67 11.76
C ILE A 275 12.49 11.93 12.58
N LYS A 276 12.83 13.03 11.90
CA LYS A 276 13.28 14.27 12.54
C LYS A 276 12.33 14.80 13.61
N GLY A 277 11.03 14.70 13.37
CA GLY A 277 10.00 15.12 14.33
C GLY A 277 10.06 14.36 15.66
N TRP A 278 10.43 13.08 15.63
CA TRP A 278 10.67 12.29 16.85
C TRP A 278 11.97 12.68 17.54
N THR A 279 13.07 12.81 16.78
CA THR A 279 14.36 13.28 17.32
C THR A 279 14.20 14.59 18.04
N GLU A 280 13.48 15.54 17.47
CA GLU A 280 13.23 16.85 18.07
C GLU A 280 12.24 16.75 19.24
N GLY A 281 11.09 16.11 19.01
CA GLY A 281 9.95 16.13 19.95
C GLY A 281 10.23 15.41 21.26
N LEU A 282 10.92 14.26 21.23
CA LEU A 282 11.16 13.47 22.44
C LEU A 282 12.18 14.13 23.39
N GLN A 283 13.02 15.04 22.92
CA GLN A 283 13.89 15.83 23.77
C GLN A 283 13.13 16.87 24.62
N LEU A 284 11.86 17.11 24.33
CA LEU A 284 11.03 18.08 25.09
C LEU A 284 10.50 17.51 26.41
N VAL A 285 10.42 16.18 26.54
CA VAL A 285 9.91 15.49 27.75
C VAL A 285 10.97 14.64 28.41
N GLY A 286 10.82 14.38 29.72
CA GLY A 286 11.71 13.51 30.49
C GLY A 286 11.16 12.07 30.62
N LYS A 287 11.97 11.18 31.22
CA LYS A 287 11.59 9.81 31.54
C LYS A 287 10.27 9.76 32.30
N GLY A 288 9.34 8.90 31.89
CA GLY A 288 7.97 8.83 32.38
C GLY A 288 7.05 9.88 31.76
N GLY A 289 7.54 10.72 30.83
CA GLY A 289 6.73 11.74 30.15
C GLY A 289 5.82 11.17 29.06
N GLN A 290 4.86 11.98 28.62
CA GLN A 290 4.00 11.69 27.49
C GLN A 290 3.83 12.95 26.65
N ILE A 291 3.92 12.79 25.34
CA ILE A 291 3.85 13.89 24.37
C ILE A 291 3.02 13.49 23.17
N THR A 292 2.22 14.42 22.68
CA THR A 292 1.57 14.31 21.36
C THR A 292 2.32 15.21 20.38
N LEU A 293 2.74 14.64 19.27
CA LEU A 293 3.47 15.30 18.19
C LEU A 293 2.60 15.34 16.94
N TRP A 294 2.50 16.48 16.28
CA TRP A 294 1.95 16.60 14.93
C TRP A 294 3.07 17.08 14.02
N ILE A 295 3.48 16.18 13.15
CA ILE A 295 4.74 16.23 12.42
C ILE A 295 4.46 16.60 10.97
N PRO A 296 4.89 17.79 10.49
CA PRO A 296 4.87 18.11 9.06
C PRO A 296 5.69 17.09 8.26
N SER A 297 5.34 16.89 7.01
CA SER A 297 5.97 15.86 6.16
C SER A 297 7.49 15.99 6.07
N GLU A 298 8.03 17.21 6.08
CA GLU A 298 9.47 17.50 6.01
C GLU A 298 10.25 17.00 7.24
N LEU A 299 9.55 16.83 8.36
CA LEU A 299 10.08 16.24 9.59
C LEU A 299 9.68 14.77 9.76
N GLY A 300 8.91 14.23 8.80
CA GLY A 300 8.44 12.86 8.73
C GLY A 300 9.02 12.11 7.54
N TYR A 301 8.14 11.61 6.65
CA TYR A 301 8.51 10.79 5.49
C TYR A 301 8.56 11.56 4.16
N GLY A 302 8.39 12.89 4.19
CA GLY A 302 8.61 13.79 3.06
C GLY A 302 7.73 13.53 1.85
N VAL A 303 8.28 13.88 0.69
CA VAL A 303 7.60 13.77 -0.62
C VAL A 303 7.43 12.34 -1.13
N THR A 304 8.09 11.38 -0.50
CA THR A 304 8.06 9.96 -0.91
C THR A 304 6.98 9.18 -0.17
N GLY A 305 6.75 9.51 1.11
CA GLY A 305 5.93 8.69 2.00
C GLY A 305 6.62 7.39 2.42
N SER A 306 5.89 6.47 3.06
CA SER A 306 6.38 5.15 3.46
C SER A 306 5.20 4.22 3.77
N GLY A 307 5.09 3.08 3.10
CA GLY A 307 4.00 2.12 3.31
C GLY A 307 2.62 2.79 3.16
N PRO A 308 1.76 2.77 4.20
CA PRO A 308 0.44 3.40 4.14
C PRO A 308 0.48 4.93 4.25
N ILE A 309 1.64 5.51 4.54
CA ILE A 309 1.84 6.95 4.65
C ILE A 309 2.12 7.52 3.26
N GLY A 310 1.15 8.23 2.70
CA GLY A 310 1.29 8.85 1.39
C GLY A 310 2.32 9.98 1.33
N PRO A 311 2.70 10.42 0.12
CA PRO A 311 3.61 11.54 -0.08
C PRO A 311 3.03 12.81 0.57
N ASN A 312 3.91 13.62 1.19
CA ASN A 312 3.55 14.88 1.88
C ASN A 312 2.50 14.75 2.99
N ALA A 313 2.29 13.56 3.54
CA ALA A 313 1.37 13.36 4.65
C ALA A 313 1.96 13.88 5.97
N ALA A 314 1.21 14.69 6.69
CA ALA A 314 1.49 15.01 8.08
C ALA A 314 1.02 13.87 9.00
N LEU A 315 1.69 13.73 10.14
CA LEU A 315 1.51 12.60 11.05
C LEU A 315 1.14 13.09 12.44
N GLU A 316 0.33 12.30 13.16
CA GLU A 316 0.14 12.43 14.60
C GLU A 316 0.80 11.25 15.30
N PHE A 317 1.58 11.51 16.33
CA PHE A 317 2.09 10.50 17.24
C PHE A 317 1.77 10.85 18.67
N LYS A 318 1.22 9.91 19.40
CA LYS A 318 1.16 9.94 20.85
C LYS A 318 2.24 9.02 21.37
N VAL A 319 3.19 9.55 22.13
CA VAL A 319 4.36 8.81 22.60
C VAL A 319 4.50 8.91 24.11
N GLU A 320 4.70 7.76 24.77
CA GLU A 320 5.05 7.64 26.17
C GLU A 320 6.49 7.22 26.32
N LEU A 321 7.31 8.05 26.98
CA LEU A 321 8.76 7.82 27.16
C LEU A 321 8.98 7.05 28.46
N HIS A 322 9.28 5.77 28.37
CA HIS A 322 9.52 4.90 29.54
C HIS A 322 10.94 5.00 30.07
N ASP A 323 11.94 5.01 29.19
CA ASP A 323 13.34 5.08 29.59
C ASP A 323 14.22 5.81 28.60
N VAL A 324 15.38 6.26 29.08
CA VAL A 324 16.44 6.92 28.32
C VAL A 324 17.75 6.18 28.57
N ILE A 325 18.27 5.55 27.52
CA ILE A 325 19.55 4.83 27.53
C ILE A 325 20.59 5.75 26.91
N ARG A 326 21.56 6.17 27.73
CA ARG A 326 22.58 7.13 27.32
C ARG A 326 23.51 6.55 26.26
N ALA A 327 23.84 7.36 25.27
CA ALA A 327 24.86 6.99 24.27
C ALA A 327 26.18 6.66 24.97
N GLY A 328 26.79 5.49 24.67
CA GLY A 328 28.01 5.03 25.26
C GLY A 328 27.89 4.39 26.66
N ALA A 329 26.69 4.22 27.20
CA ALA A 329 26.49 3.41 28.40
C ALA A 329 26.73 1.93 28.07
N GLU A 330 27.58 1.27 28.85
CA GLU A 330 27.77 -0.18 28.75
C GLU A 330 26.47 -0.90 29.13
N PRO A 331 26.10 -1.99 28.43
CA PRO A 331 24.91 -2.77 28.79
C PRO A 331 25.08 -3.28 30.25
N VAL A 332 24.12 -2.96 31.10
CA VAL A 332 24.06 -3.50 32.45
C VAL A 332 23.80 -5.00 32.31
N THR A 333 24.87 -5.79 32.45
CA THR A 333 24.75 -7.25 32.62
C THR A 333 24.10 -7.51 33.99
N THR A 334 22.82 -7.78 34.01
CA THR A 334 22.17 -8.38 35.18
C THR A 334 22.63 -9.82 35.26
N GLU A 335 23.48 -10.11 36.27
CA GLU A 335 23.79 -11.46 36.74
C GLU A 335 22.53 -12.17 37.30
#